data_33e5ed1b1741383f7cb419d2edbb94ea
#
_entry.id   33e5ed1b1741383f7cb419d2edbb94ea
#
_cell.length_a   1.000
_cell.length_b   1.000
_cell.length_c   1.000
_cell.angle_alpha   90.00
_cell.angle_beta   90.00
_cell.angle_gamma   90.00
#
_symmetry.space_group_name_H-M   'P 1'
#
loop_
_entity.id
_entity.type
_entity.pdbx_description
1 polymer ?
#
loop_
_entity_poly.entity_id
_entity_poly.type
_entity_poly.pdbx_seq_one_letter_code
_entity_poly.pdbx_strand_id
1 'polypeptide(L)'
;MTIIATQALTKTYGGGVTALADLTVDVDAGVIGLVGANGAGKSTFIKIMLGLIAPSAGSVRVFDLDPVTQTDRVRARVGYMPENDCLPQDVSAAEFVTHLGRMSGLPRTAARERASEALRHVGLYEERYRQIGGYSTGMKQRVKLAQALVHDPDLLLLDEPTNGLDPAGRDAMLALVHRIGTEFGISVVVCSHLLGEVERICDSLIAIEGGRLLRADRISSMTTASDVLAVEVSEGTDELAAALTGLGLRVTREGRLLLVPMEADSSYDQILRAVADLDLSLHRLDQRRHRVAELFTAKETADV
;
A
#
# COMPACT_ATOMS: atom_id res chain seq x y z
N MET A 1 -10.86 -12.57 -8.86
CA MET A 1 -11.41 -13.47 -7.81
C MET A 1 -11.47 -12.66 -6.52
N THR A 2 -12.66 -12.47 -5.98
CA THR A 2 -12.86 -11.72 -4.75
C THR A 2 -12.31 -12.47 -3.55
N ILE A 3 -11.41 -11.85 -2.80
CA ILE A 3 -10.75 -12.42 -1.61
C ILE A 3 -11.29 -11.85 -0.31
N ILE A 4 -11.82 -10.61 -0.34
CA ILE A 4 -12.48 -9.97 0.80
C ILE A 4 -13.77 -9.34 0.28
N ALA A 5 -14.89 -9.60 0.96
CA ALA A 5 -16.18 -8.99 0.67
C ALA A 5 -16.82 -8.49 1.96
N THR A 6 -17.32 -7.26 1.95
CA THR A 6 -18.03 -6.68 3.09
C THR A 6 -19.38 -6.12 2.65
N GLN A 7 -20.38 -6.20 3.53
CA GLN A 7 -21.70 -5.64 3.30
C GLN A 7 -22.16 -4.90 4.55
N ALA A 8 -22.32 -3.59 4.44
CA ALA A 8 -22.75 -2.69 5.52
C ALA A 8 -21.97 -2.92 6.84
N LEU A 9 -20.67 -3.23 6.73
CA LEU A 9 -19.84 -3.61 7.87
C LEU A 9 -19.71 -2.44 8.84
N THR A 10 -20.17 -2.65 10.07
CA THR A 10 -20.17 -1.63 11.12
C THR A 10 -19.52 -2.16 12.37
N LYS A 11 -18.67 -1.35 13.01
CA LYS A 11 -18.07 -1.62 14.31
C LYS A 11 -18.16 -0.42 15.22
N THR A 12 -18.91 -0.57 16.29
CA THR A 12 -18.98 0.40 17.39
C THR A 12 -18.37 -0.22 18.64
N TYR A 13 -17.49 0.50 19.31
CA TYR A 13 -16.90 0.12 20.59
C TYR A 13 -17.71 0.67 21.78
N GLY A 14 -17.42 0.17 22.97
CA GLY A 14 -17.96 0.74 24.21
C GLY A 14 -17.68 2.25 24.29
N GLY A 15 -18.63 3.03 24.78
CA GLY A 15 -18.54 4.49 24.80
C GLY A 15 -19.04 5.20 23.53
N GLY A 16 -19.63 4.46 22.57
CA GLY A 16 -20.26 5.06 21.39
C GLY A 16 -19.32 5.41 20.23
N VAL A 17 -18.03 5.04 20.32
CA VAL A 17 -17.06 5.27 19.26
C VAL A 17 -17.30 4.30 18.10
N THR A 18 -17.75 4.80 16.96
CA THR A 18 -17.92 4.02 15.72
C THR A 18 -16.63 4.06 14.91
N ALA A 19 -15.92 2.93 14.85
CA ALA A 19 -14.66 2.79 14.14
C ALA A 19 -14.83 2.39 12.67
N LEU A 20 -15.94 1.69 12.34
CA LEU A 20 -16.36 1.41 10.96
C LEU A 20 -17.87 1.65 10.87
N ALA A 21 -18.31 2.30 9.80
CA ALA A 21 -19.69 2.67 9.58
C ALA A 21 -20.10 2.35 8.14
N ASP A 22 -20.94 1.30 7.97
CA ASP A 22 -21.55 0.92 6.69
C ASP A 22 -20.51 0.68 5.56
N LEU A 23 -19.38 0.02 5.89
CA LEU A 23 -18.33 -0.28 4.94
C LEU A 23 -18.76 -1.42 4.03
N THR A 24 -18.97 -1.12 2.75
CA THR A 24 -19.31 -2.10 1.70
C THR A 24 -18.25 -2.06 0.62
N VAL A 25 -17.49 -3.15 0.46
CA VAL A 25 -16.42 -3.26 -0.54
C VAL A 25 -16.15 -4.71 -0.91
N ASP A 26 -15.92 -4.95 -2.18
CA ASP A 26 -15.40 -6.20 -2.72
C ASP A 26 -13.96 -5.98 -3.19
N VAL A 27 -13.05 -6.86 -2.76
CA VAL A 27 -11.62 -6.77 -3.01
C VAL A 27 -11.15 -8.01 -3.75
N ASP A 28 -10.59 -7.82 -4.92
CA ASP A 28 -10.00 -8.87 -5.72
C ASP A 28 -8.56 -9.19 -5.29
N ALA A 29 -8.08 -10.37 -5.70
CA ALA A 29 -6.70 -10.80 -5.48
C ALA A 29 -5.69 -9.82 -6.12
N GLY A 30 -4.53 -9.66 -5.49
CA GLY A 30 -3.43 -8.80 -5.91
C GLY A 30 -2.77 -8.09 -4.73
N VAL A 31 -2.03 -7.02 -5.01
CA VAL A 31 -1.46 -6.14 -3.99
C VAL A 31 -2.40 -4.95 -3.78
N ILE A 32 -2.98 -4.86 -2.61
CA ILE A 32 -4.05 -3.93 -2.27
C ILE A 32 -3.56 -2.93 -1.22
N GLY A 33 -3.70 -1.66 -1.48
CA GLY A 33 -3.44 -0.60 -0.51
C GLY A 33 -4.69 -0.30 0.33
N LEU A 34 -4.57 -0.35 1.65
CA LEU A 34 -5.60 0.13 2.58
C LEU A 34 -5.11 1.42 3.21
N VAL A 35 -5.64 2.55 2.76
CA VAL A 35 -5.19 3.88 3.19
C VAL A 35 -6.23 4.62 4.00
N GLY A 36 -5.75 5.54 4.82
CA GLY A 36 -6.57 6.42 5.66
C GLY A 36 -5.74 6.99 6.79
N ALA A 37 -6.19 8.10 7.36
CA ALA A 37 -5.56 8.73 8.51
C ALA A 37 -5.50 7.80 9.73
N ASN A 38 -4.71 8.16 10.73
CA ASN A 38 -4.71 7.45 12.00
C ASN A 38 -6.10 7.56 12.65
N GLY A 39 -6.63 6.43 13.10
CA GLY A 39 -8.01 6.36 13.62
C GLY A 39 -9.10 6.17 12.55
N ALA A 40 -8.78 6.12 11.26
CA ALA A 40 -9.76 5.93 10.17
C ALA A 40 -10.48 4.57 10.18
N GLY A 41 -10.02 3.59 10.99
CA GLY A 41 -10.66 2.27 11.09
C GLY A 41 -9.85 1.12 10.49
N LYS A 42 -8.68 1.36 9.88
CA LYS A 42 -7.85 0.35 9.20
C LYS A 42 -7.54 -0.87 10.07
N SER A 43 -6.96 -0.65 11.25
CA SER A 43 -6.62 -1.75 12.18
C SER A 43 -7.86 -2.44 12.75
N THR A 44 -9.00 -1.74 12.87
CA THR A 44 -10.28 -2.35 13.22
C THR A 44 -10.76 -3.29 12.13
N PHE A 45 -10.65 -2.88 10.87
CA PHE A 45 -10.99 -3.71 9.73
C PHE A 45 -10.12 -4.97 9.66
N ILE A 46 -8.78 -4.83 9.83
CA ILE A 46 -7.88 -5.99 9.93
C ILE A 46 -8.30 -6.95 11.07
N LYS A 47 -8.58 -6.43 12.26
CA LYS A 47 -8.98 -7.25 13.40
C LYS A 47 -10.27 -8.03 13.15
N ILE A 48 -11.22 -7.45 12.43
CA ILE A 48 -12.46 -8.14 12.03
C ILE A 48 -12.13 -9.23 11.01
N MET A 49 -11.34 -8.95 9.97
CA MET A 49 -10.92 -9.95 8.99
C MET A 49 -10.18 -11.15 9.60
N LEU A 50 -9.43 -10.92 10.68
CA LEU A 50 -8.73 -11.97 11.43
C LEU A 50 -9.65 -12.70 12.44
N GLY A 51 -10.92 -12.28 12.58
CA GLY A 51 -11.83 -12.82 13.60
C GLY A 51 -11.38 -12.56 15.04
N LEU A 52 -10.58 -11.49 15.26
CA LEU A 52 -10.14 -11.05 16.60
C LEU A 52 -11.25 -10.30 17.32
N ILE A 53 -12.09 -9.61 16.57
CA ILE A 53 -13.28 -8.92 17.07
C ILE A 53 -14.45 -9.16 16.12
N ALA A 54 -15.65 -9.31 16.65
CA ALA A 54 -16.87 -9.41 15.85
C ALA A 54 -17.33 -8.01 15.40
N PRO A 55 -17.94 -7.87 14.22
CA PRO A 55 -18.63 -6.65 13.82
C PRO A 55 -19.83 -6.39 14.73
N SER A 56 -20.31 -5.15 14.78
CA SER A 56 -21.53 -4.76 15.48
C SER A 56 -22.77 -4.94 14.59
N ALA A 57 -22.60 -4.77 13.26
CA ALA A 57 -23.63 -5.01 12.25
C ALA A 57 -22.96 -5.27 10.89
N GLY A 58 -23.74 -5.74 9.92
CA GLY A 58 -23.26 -6.11 8.61
C GLY A 58 -22.52 -7.44 8.57
N SER A 59 -21.81 -7.70 7.49
CA SER A 59 -21.08 -8.95 7.29
C SER A 59 -19.72 -8.73 6.65
N VAL A 60 -18.82 -9.70 6.85
CA VAL A 60 -17.52 -9.77 6.20
C VAL A 60 -17.22 -11.21 5.80
N ARG A 61 -16.60 -11.40 4.65
CA ARG A 61 -16.09 -12.69 4.19
C ARG A 61 -14.65 -12.53 3.75
N VAL A 62 -13.83 -13.54 4.10
CA VAL A 62 -12.45 -13.69 3.63
C VAL A 62 -12.35 -15.04 2.96
N PHE A 63 -12.08 -15.09 1.65
CA PHE A 63 -12.13 -16.31 0.81
C PHE A 63 -13.47 -17.08 0.97
N ASP A 64 -14.60 -16.36 0.97
CA ASP A 64 -15.95 -16.90 1.21
C ASP A 64 -16.18 -17.48 2.62
N LEU A 65 -15.20 -17.38 3.53
CA LEU A 65 -15.30 -17.79 4.91
C LEU A 65 -15.74 -16.61 5.79
N ASP A 66 -16.59 -16.90 6.78
CA ASP A 66 -16.97 -15.94 7.82
C ASP A 66 -15.90 -15.95 8.94
N PRO A 67 -15.15 -14.86 9.16
CA PRO A 67 -14.09 -14.85 10.17
C PRO A 67 -14.60 -14.95 11.62
N VAL A 68 -15.90 -14.72 11.88
CA VAL A 68 -16.47 -14.86 13.21
C VAL A 68 -16.76 -16.32 13.55
N THR A 69 -17.34 -17.06 12.61
CA THR A 69 -17.78 -18.46 12.83
C THR A 69 -16.75 -19.48 12.33
N GLN A 70 -15.85 -19.09 11.44
CA GLN A 70 -14.84 -19.97 10.80
C GLN A 70 -13.42 -19.43 11.01
N THR A 71 -13.16 -18.83 12.18
CA THR A 71 -11.91 -18.13 12.51
C THR A 71 -10.66 -18.94 12.21
N ASP A 72 -10.62 -20.22 12.61
CA ASP A 72 -9.44 -21.07 12.43
C ASP A 72 -9.14 -21.32 10.93
N ARG A 73 -10.21 -21.50 10.13
CA ARG A 73 -10.07 -21.67 8.69
C ARG A 73 -9.56 -20.41 7.99
N VAL A 74 -10.03 -19.24 8.45
CA VAL A 74 -9.53 -17.95 7.94
C VAL A 74 -8.06 -17.78 8.32
N ARG A 75 -7.72 -17.97 9.60
CA ARG A 75 -6.34 -17.78 10.08
C ARG A 75 -5.33 -18.76 9.48
N ALA A 76 -5.77 -19.95 9.10
CA ALA A 76 -4.92 -20.90 8.38
C ALA A 76 -4.48 -20.40 6.99
N ARG A 77 -5.24 -19.46 6.41
CA ARG A 77 -5.00 -18.90 5.07
C ARG A 77 -4.51 -17.45 5.08
N VAL A 78 -4.47 -16.81 6.26
CA VAL A 78 -4.14 -15.39 6.40
C VAL A 78 -2.91 -15.22 7.28
N GLY A 79 -1.87 -14.59 6.74
CA GLY A 79 -0.71 -14.14 7.51
C GLY A 79 -0.89 -12.70 7.97
N TYR A 80 -0.46 -12.39 9.18
CA TYR A 80 -0.58 -11.06 9.75
C TYR A 80 0.75 -10.52 10.25
N MET A 81 1.09 -9.32 9.82
CA MET A 81 2.22 -8.53 10.31
C MET A 81 1.67 -7.32 11.07
N PRO A 82 1.78 -7.30 12.42
CA PRO A 82 1.28 -6.18 13.23
C PRO A 82 2.18 -4.95 13.13
N GLU A 83 1.60 -3.76 13.34
CA GLU A 83 2.35 -2.50 13.42
C GLU A 83 3.35 -2.52 14.58
N ASN A 84 2.89 -2.89 15.78
CA ASN A 84 3.69 -2.86 16.99
C ASN A 84 4.83 -3.89 16.97
N ASP A 85 5.94 -3.55 17.62
CA ASP A 85 7.06 -4.46 17.86
C ASP A 85 6.68 -5.44 18.99
N CYS A 86 6.42 -6.69 18.62
CA CYS A 86 6.06 -7.78 19.53
C CYS A 86 7.10 -8.90 19.52
N LEU A 87 8.32 -8.61 19.04
CA LEU A 87 9.38 -9.60 18.88
C LEU A 87 10.13 -9.87 20.19
N PRO A 88 10.32 -11.14 20.57
CA PRO A 88 11.15 -11.50 21.71
C PRO A 88 12.62 -11.17 21.43
N GLN A 89 13.29 -10.54 22.39
CA GLN A 89 14.65 -10.01 22.20
C GLN A 89 15.74 -11.05 22.41
N ASP A 90 15.47 -12.09 23.16
CA ASP A 90 16.41 -13.09 23.70
C ASP A 90 16.46 -14.39 22.91
N VAL A 91 15.68 -14.51 21.85
CA VAL A 91 15.67 -15.67 20.94
C VAL A 91 16.15 -15.29 19.55
N SER A 92 16.58 -16.28 18.77
CA SER A 92 16.94 -16.08 17.36
C SER A 92 15.69 -15.98 16.46
N ALA A 93 15.83 -15.34 15.29
CA ALA A 93 14.76 -15.27 14.31
C ALA A 93 14.32 -16.68 13.84
N ALA A 94 15.27 -17.62 13.69
CA ALA A 94 14.98 -19.00 13.32
C ALA A 94 14.13 -19.72 14.37
N GLU A 95 14.44 -19.55 15.67
CA GLU A 95 13.67 -20.13 16.76
C GLU A 95 12.27 -19.54 16.83
N PHE A 96 12.18 -18.22 16.78
CA PHE A 96 10.91 -17.49 16.84
C PHE A 96 9.98 -17.87 15.70
N VAL A 97 10.43 -17.80 14.43
CA VAL A 97 9.59 -18.11 13.26
C VAL A 97 9.23 -19.59 13.23
N THR A 98 10.16 -20.49 13.62
CA THR A 98 9.85 -21.93 13.77
C THR A 98 8.76 -22.17 14.83
N HIS A 99 8.81 -21.46 15.97
CA HIS A 99 7.80 -21.57 17.01
C HIS A 99 6.42 -21.17 16.49
N LEU A 100 6.34 -20.07 15.75
CA LEU A 100 5.06 -19.60 15.17
C LEU A 100 4.54 -20.57 14.09
N GLY A 101 5.41 -21.14 13.25
CA GLY A 101 5.00 -22.19 12.33
C GLY A 101 4.38 -23.40 13.04
N ARG A 102 4.93 -23.78 14.19
CA ARG A 102 4.34 -24.84 15.03
C ARG A 102 2.99 -24.45 15.63
N MET A 103 2.85 -23.21 16.08
CA MET A 103 1.58 -22.67 16.58
C MET A 103 0.50 -22.65 15.49
N SER A 104 0.91 -22.47 14.23
CA SER A 104 0.02 -22.56 13.07
C SER A 104 -0.31 -24.00 12.63
N GLY A 105 0.13 -25.02 13.42
CA GLY A 105 -0.19 -26.41 13.18
C GLY A 105 0.84 -27.20 12.37
N LEU A 106 1.95 -26.60 11.97
CA LEU A 106 2.98 -27.31 11.20
C LEU A 106 3.74 -28.33 12.09
N PRO A 107 4.01 -29.55 11.58
CA PRO A 107 4.91 -30.50 12.24
C PRO A 107 6.30 -29.87 12.45
N ARG A 108 7.03 -30.34 13.48
CA ARG A 108 8.32 -29.72 13.88
C ARG A 108 9.32 -29.58 12.73
N THR A 109 9.43 -30.61 11.89
CA THR A 109 10.38 -30.60 10.74
C THR A 109 9.92 -29.58 9.71
N ALA A 110 8.67 -29.63 9.28
CA ALA A 110 8.08 -28.70 8.32
C ALA A 110 8.16 -27.24 8.84
N ALA A 111 7.89 -26.97 10.12
CA ALA A 111 8.00 -25.64 10.71
C ALA A 111 9.44 -25.07 10.62
N ARG A 112 10.48 -25.93 10.79
CA ARG A 112 11.88 -25.51 10.65
C ARG A 112 12.25 -25.20 9.19
N GLU A 113 11.81 -26.02 8.26
CA GLU A 113 12.03 -25.84 6.82
C GLU A 113 11.34 -24.57 6.34
N ARG A 114 10.05 -24.40 6.65
CA ARG A 114 9.29 -23.20 6.29
C ARG A 114 9.82 -21.93 6.94
N ALA A 115 10.29 -21.98 8.21
CA ALA A 115 10.93 -20.85 8.87
C ALA A 115 12.24 -20.43 8.16
N SER A 116 13.07 -21.43 7.77
CA SER A 116 14.29 -21.16 7.02
C SER A 116 14.01 -20.55 5.65
N GLU A 117 12.98 -21.05 4.96
CA GLU A 117 12.53 -20.54 3.67
C GLU A 117 11.97 -19.11 3.80
N ALA A 118 11.05 -18.86 4.73
CA ALA A 118 10.50 -17.54 4.98
C ALA A 118 11.59 -16.51 5.32
N LEU A 119 12.56 -16.86 6.18
CA LEU A 119 13.69 -15.99 6.51
C LEU A 119 14.61 -15.75 5.32
N ARG A 120 14.75 -16.70 4.40
CA ARG A 120 15.48 -16.50 3.14
C ARG A 120 14.74 -15.53 2.23
N HIS A 121 13.42 -15.67 2.08
CA HIS A 121 12.61 -14.79 1.24
C HIS A 121 12.66 -13.34 1.70
N VAL A 122 12.70 -13.09 3.00
CA VAL A 122 12.83 -11.73 3.54
C VAL A 122 14.28 -11.22 3.64
N GLY A 123 15.26 -12.02 3.18
CA GLY A 123 16.68 -11.63 3.16
C GLY A 123 17.38 -11.62 4.51
N LEU A 124 16.99 -12.54 5.42
CA LEU A 124 17.59 -12.73 6.75
C LEU A 124 18.22 -14.11 6.92
N TYR A 125 18.62 -14.75 5.81
CA TYR A 125 19.13 -16.13 5.85
C TYR A 125 20.42 -16.26 6.66
N GLU A 126 21.36 -15.34 6.51
CA GLU A 126 22.65 -15.39 7.21
C GLU A 126 22.49 -15.00 8.69
N GLU A 127 21.63 -14.03 9.00
CA GLU A 127 21.45 -13.51 10.35
C GLU A 127 20.48 -14.32 11.21
N ARG A 128 19.77 -15.29 10.64
CA ARG A 128 18.65 -16.00 11.29
C ARG A 128 18.95 -16.64 12.65
N TYR A 129 20.22 -16.92 12.95
CA TYR A 129 20.63 -17.52 14.22
C TYR A 129 21.09 -16.49 15.26
N ARG A 130 21.17 -15.19 14.90
CA ARG A 130 21.45 -14.13 15.84
C ARG A 130 20.21 -13.79 16.65
N GLN A 131 20.39 -13.33 17.88
CA GLN A 131 19.29 -12.86 18.72
C GLN A 131 18.63 -11.61 18.11
N ILE A 132 17.29 -11.58 18.14
CA ILE A 132 16.47 -10.48 17.59
C ILE A 132 16.75 -9.14 18.29
N GLY A 133 17.14 -9.16 19.56
CA GLY A 133 17.52 -7.96 20.30
C GLY A 133 18.63 -7.13 19.65
N GLY A 134 19.55 -7.79 18.93
CA GLY A 134 20.63 -7.12 18.18
C GLY A 134 20.27 -6.73 16.74
N TYR A 135 19.02 -6.82 16.34
CA TYR A 135 18.59 -6.49 14.96
C TYR A 135 18.30 -4.99 14.81
N SER A 136 18.60 -4.47 13.61
CA SER A 136 18.11 -3.14 13.20
C SER A 136 16.60 -3.14 13.05
N THR A 137 15.98 -1.95 13.00
CA THR A 137 14.54 -1.82 12.77
C THR A 137 14.11 -2.51 11.47
N GLY A 138 14.87 -2.36 10.38
CA GLY A 138 14.59 -3.03 9.13
C GLY A 138 14.68 -4.56 9.21
N MET A 139 15.63 -5.10 9.95
CA MET A 139 15.71 -6.54 10.20
C MET A 139 14.52 -7.04 11.04
N LYS A 140 14.10 -6.29 12.05
CA LYS A 140 12.90 -6.61 12.84
C LYS A 140 11.64 -6.62 12.01
N GLN A 141 11.43 -5.63 11.13
CA GLN A 141 10.29 -5.62 10.21
C GLN A 141 10.32 -6.85 9.28
N ARG A 142 11.48 -7.25 8.78
CA ARG A 142 11.64 -8.46 7.98
C ARG A 142 11.31 -9.74 8.76
N VAL A 143 11.67 -9.83 10.06
CA VAL A 143 11.25 -10.97 10.92
C VAL A 143 9.73 -11.00 11.08
N LYS A 144 9.09 -9.86 11.29
CA LYS A 144 7.61 -9.74 11.36
C LYS A 144 6.95 -10.20 10.05
N LEU A 145 7.55 -9.88 8.91
CA LEU A 145 7.06 -10.38 7.62
C LEU A 145 7.29 -11.89 7.47
N ALA A 146 8.45 -12.42 7.88
CA ALA A 146 8.72 -13.86 7.86
C ALA A 146 7.75 -14.66 8.74
N GLN A 147 7.37 -14.14 9.92
CA GLN A 147 6.35 -14.76 10.77
C GLN A 147 4.98 -14.84 10.08
N ALA A 148 4.61 -13.82 9.31
CA ALA A 148 3.35 -13.80 8.58
C ALA A 148 3.34 -14.82 7.42
N LEU A 149 4.51 -15.16 6.87
CA LEU A 149 4.69 -16.06 5.72
C LEU A 149 4.85 -17.53 6.11
N VAL A 150 5.23 -17.85 7.35
CA VAL A 150 5.74 -19.18 7.74
C VAL A 150 4.78 -20.33 7.48
N HIS A 151 3.49 -20.10 7.55
CA HIS A 151 2.44 -21.12 7.38
C HIS A 151 1.83 -21.16 5.96
N ASP A 152 2.49 -20.49 4.99
CA ASP A 152 2.10 -20.49 3.57
C ASP A 152 0.69 -19.92 3.32
N PRO A 153 0.44 -18.66 3.70
CA PRO A 153 -0.89 -18.06 3.58
C PRO A 153 -1.23 -17.70 2.12
N ASP A 154 -2.53 -17.62 1.83
CA ASP A 154 -3.05 -17.10 0.56
C ASP A 154 -3.21 -15.57 0.57
N LEU A 155 -3.27 -14.97 1.76
CA LEU A 155 -3.42 -13.52 1.99
C LEU A 155 -2.50 -13.05 3.11
N LEU A 156 -1.79 -11.95 2.87
CA LEU A 156 -1.06 -11.21 3.90
C LEU A 156 -1.79 -9.92 4.26
N LEU A 157 -1.93 -9.67 5.55
CA LEU A 157 -2.38 -8.38 6.10
C LEU A 157 -1.18 -7.72 6.78
N LEU A 158 -0.68 -6.63 6.20
CA LEU A 158 0.51 -5.91 6.68
C LEU A 158 0.09 -4.55 7.26
N ASP A 159 0.24 -4.37 8.56
CA ASP A 159 -0.13 -3.13 9.25
C ASP A 159 1.12 -2.24 9.41
N GLU A 160 1.21 -1.16 8.62
CA GLU A 160 2.31 -0.19 8.58
C GLU A 160 3.71 -0.85 8.43
N PRO A 161 3.96 -1.66 7.38
CA PRO A 161 5.19 -2.46 7.27
C PRO A 161 6.47 -1.64 7.12
N THR A 162 6.37 -0.37 6.75
CA THR A 162 7.47 0.58 6.54
C THR A 162 7.73 1.49 7.74
N ASN A 163 6.91 1.35 8.81
CA ASN A 163 7.01 2.22 9.98
C ASN A 163 8.39 2.09 10.66
N GLY A 164 9.00 3.27 10.96
CA GLY A 164 10.31 3.35 11.62
C GLY A 164 11.51 3.04 10.70
N LEU A 165 11.32 2.87 9.39
CA LEU A 165 12.39 2.65 8.42
C LEU A 165 12.92 3.97 7.85
N ASP A 166 14.22 4.00 7.58
CA ASP A 166 14.83 5.05 6.75
C ASP A 166 14.35 4.92 5.28
N PRO A 167 14.56 5.93 4.43
CA PRO A 167 14.08 5.91 3.04
C PRO A 167 14.54 4.68 2.25
N ALA A 168 15.80 4.26 2.39
CA ALA A 168 16.34 3.10 1.67
C ALA A 168 15.72 1.78 2.18
N GLY A 169 15.56 1.64 3.50
CA GLY A 169 14.89 0.50 4.14
C GLY A 169 13.42 0.41 3.74
N ARG A 170 12.75 1.55 3.62
CA ARG A 170 11.36 1.65 3.17
C ARG A 170 11.22 1.15 1.72
N ASP A 171 12.06 1.64 0.81
CA ASP A 171 12.06 1.21 -0.58
C ASP A 171 12.35 -0.29 -0.72
N ALA A 172 13.30 -0.81 0.07
CA ALA A 172 13.61 -2.23 0.08
C ALA A 172 12.45 -3.10 0.63
N MET A 173 11.71 -2.60 1.64
CA MET A 173 10.53 -3.30 2.18
C MET A 173 9.39 -3.30 1.17
N LEU A 174 9.10 -2.17 0.53
CA LEU A 174 8.06 -2.06 -0.49
C LEU A 174 8.36 -2.98 -1.69
N ALA A 175 9.60 -3.01 -2.17
CA ALA A 175 10.02 -3.93 -3.23
C ALA A 175 9.84 -5.41 -2.82
N LEU A 176 10.14 -5.75 -1.57
CA LEU A 176 9.94 -7.09 -1.03
C LEU A 176 8.46 -7.46 -0.99
N VAL A 177 7.59 -6.59 -0.51
CA VAL A 177 6.14 -6.78 -0.46
C VAL A 177 5.56 -6.96 -1.87
N HIS A 178 5.95 -6.12 -2.82
CA HIS A 178 5.53 -6.23 -4.22
C HIS A 178 5.96 -7.57 -4.83
N ARG A 179 7.20 -7.99 -4.59
CA ARG A 179 7.71 -9.28 -5.05
C ARG A 179 6.91 -10.46 -4.48
N ILE A 180 6.53 -10.42 -3.21
CA ILE A 180 5.68 -11.47 -2.60
C ILE A 180 4.34 -11.56 -3.31
N GLY A 181 3.73 -10.43 -3.62
CA GLY A 181 2.44 -10.40 -4.34
C GLY A 181 2.53 -10.91 -5.77
N THR A 182 3.58 -10.54 -6.50
CA THR A 182 3.70 -10.82 -7.94
C THR A 182 4.36 -12.16 -8.25
N GLU A 183 5.43 -12.54 -7.52
CA GLU A 183 6.19 -13.76 -7.82
C GLU A 183 5.66 -14.99 -7.07
N PHE A 184 5.14 -14.83 -5.85
CA PHE A 184 4.63 -15.96 -5.07
C PHE A 184 3.11 -16.13 -5.19
N GLY A 185 2.41 -15.18 -5.84
CA GLY A 185 0.97 -15.24 -6.04
C GLY A 185 0.15 -15.11 -4.76
N ILE A 186 0.75 -14.58 -3.68
CA ILE A 186 0.08 -14.32 -2.41
C ILE A 186 -0.59 -12.96 -2.49
N SER A 187 -1.88 -12.87 -2.23
CA SER A 187 -2.55 -11.57 -2.14
C SER A 187 -2.06 -10.79 -0.92
N VAL A 188 -1.88 -9.48 -1.05
CA VAL A 188 -1.34 -8.66 0.04
C VAL A 188 -2.22 -7.42 0.26
N VAL A 189 -2.67 -7.20 1.48
CA VAL A 189 -3.25 -5.93 1.91
C VAL A 189 -2.19 -5.17 2.72
N VAL A 190 -1.77 -4.02 2.20
CA VAL A 190 -0.80 -3.12 2.85
C VAL A 190 -1.55 -1.94 3.45
N CYS A 191 -1.58 -1.85 4.77
CA CYS A 191 -2.06 -0.66 5.45
C CYS A 191 -0.93 0.37 5.52
N SER A 192 -1.18 1.55 5.02
CA SER A 192 -0.28 2.69 5.13
C SER A 192 -1.06 4.00 5.23
N HIS A 193 -0.50 4.96 5.94
CA HIS A 193 -0.97 6.35 5.91
C HIS A 193 -0.25 7.16 4.82
N LEU A 194 0.74 6.57 4.14
CA LEU A 194 1.54 7.19 3.09
C LEU A 194 1.05 6.73 1.70
N LEU A 195 0.23 7.53 1.08
CA LEU A 195 -0.40 7.22 -0.20
C LEU A 195 0.63 6.93 -1.31
N GLY A 196 1.75 7.67 -1.33
CA GLY A 196 2.82 7.46 -2.32
C GLY A 196 3.51 6.09 -2.23
N GLU A 197 3.47 5.40 -1.09
CA GLU A 197 3.95 4.03 -0.97
C GLU A 197 3.01 3.05 -1.67
N VAL A 198 1.71 3.25 -1.44
CA VAL A 198 0.65 2.41 -2.01
C VAL A 198 0.60 2.56 -3.54
N GLU A 199 0.70 3.79 -4.06
CA GLU A 199 0.73 4.04 -5.51
C GLU A 199 1.86 3.29 -6.23
N ARG A 200 2.98 3.06 -5.54
CA ARG A 200 4.17 2.44 -6.14
C ARG A 200 4.08 0.93 -6.28
N ILE A 201 3.36 0.25 -5.41
CA ILE A 201 3.40 -1.22 -5.32
C ILE A 201 2.05 -1.90 -5.43
N CYS A 202 0.94 -1.17 -5.30
CA CYS A 202 -0.39 -1.77 -5.24
C CYS A 202 -1.10 -1.74 -6.60
N ASP A 203 -1.95 -2.74 -6.85
CA ASP A 203 -2.80 -2.83 -8.03
C ASP A 203 -4.11 -2.07 -7.82
N SER A 204 -4.60 -2.07 -6.56
CA SER A 204 -5.86 -1.44 -6.16
C SER A 204 -5.73 -0.74 -4.82
N LEU A 205 -6.64 0.17 -4.56
CA LEU A 205 -6.68 1.01 -3.38
C LEU A 205 -8.05 0.95 -2.72
N ILE A 206 -8.06 0.85 -1.39
CA ILE A 206 -9.22 1.05 -0.53
C ILE A 206 -8.89 2.24 0.37
N ALA A 207 -9.64 3.31 0.24
CA ALA A 207 -9.49 4.49 1.11
C ALA A 207 -10.62 4.53 2.13
N ILE A 208 -10.25 4.65 3.41
CA ILE A 208 -11.19 4.76 4.53
C ILE A 208 -10.97 6.08 5.24
N GLU A 209 -12.06 6.81 5.48
CA GLU A 209 -12.07 8.04 6.25
C GLU A 209 -13.24 8.04 7.24
N GLY A 210 -12.97 8.36 8.51
CA GLY A 210 -14.00 8.38 9.55
C GLY A 210 -14.78 7.05 9.68
N GLY A 211 -14.14 5.92 9.39
CA GLY A 211 -14.77 4.60 9.41
C GLY A 211 -15.63 4.26 8.19
N ARG A 212 -15.70 5.13 7.20
CA ARG A 212 -16.49 4.93 5.97
C ARG A 212 -15.58 4.68 4.76
N LEU A 213 -16.11 3.95 3.78
CA LEU A 213 -15.45 3.82 2.49
C LEU A 213 -15.49 5.16 1.77
N LEU A 214 -14.32 5.73 1.51
CA LEU A 214 -14.20 6.92 0.67
C LEU A 214 -14.12 6.51 -0.82
N ARG A 215 -13.30 5.51 -1.10
CA ARG A 215 -13.07 5.01 -2.45
C ARG A 215 -12.50 3.59 -2.44
N ALA A 216 -12.86 2.79 -3.45
CA ALA A 216 -12.23 1.50 -3.74
C ALA A 216 -12.15 1.33 -5.26
N ASP A 217 -10.94 1.36 -5.83
CA ASP A 217 -10.71 1.27 -7.26
C ASP A 217 -9.33 0.67 -7.58
N ARG A 218 -9.14 0.26 -8.82
CA ARG A 218 -7.81 -0.06 -9.35
C ARG A 218 -6.99 1.22 -9.51
N ILE A 219 -5.71 1.18 -9.12
CA ILE A 219 -4.81 2.34 -9.26
C ILE A 219 -4.66 2.75 -10.72
N SER A 220 -4.64 1.79 -11.64
CA SER A 220 -4.60 2.06 -13.09
C SER A 220 -5.79 2.86 -13.60
N SER A 221 -6.97 2.73 -12.99
CA SER A 221 -8.16 3.53 -13.33
C SER A 221 -8.17 4.90 -12.67
N MET A 222 -7.45 5.05 -11.56
CA MET A 222 -7.30 6.32 -10.84
C MET A 222 -6.22 7.21 -11.44
N THR A 223 -5.16 6.62 -12.01
CA THR A 223 -4.08 7.33 -12.71
C THR A 223 -4.43 7.56 -14.17
N THR A 224 -5.61 8.14 -14.45
CA THR A 224 -5.89 8.64 -15.79
C THR A 224 -4.88 9.71 -16.16
N ALA A 225 -4.41 9.65 -17.42
CA ALA A 225 -3.64 10.75 -17.97
C ALA A 225 -4.48 12.04 -17.79
N SER A 226 -3.94 13.01 -17.06
CA SER A 226 -4.62 14.31 -16.99
C SER A 226 -4.45 15.00 -18.32
N ASP A 227 -5.41 15.85 -18.67
CA ASP A 227 -5.27 16.75 -19.83
C ASP A 227 -4.22 17.85 -19.58
N VAL A 228 -3.14 17.52 -18.84
CA VAL A 228 -2.04 18.43 -18.51
C VAL A 228 -0.72 17.78 -18.91
N LEU A 229 0.03 18.49 -19.74
CA LEU A 229 1.40 18.11 -20.11
C LEU A 229 2.39 18.61 -19.08
N ALA A 230 3.29 17.74 -18.67
CA ALA A 230 4.41 18.05 -17.80
C ALA A 230 5.67 18.22 -18.66
N VAL A 231 6.26 19.41 -18.62
CA VAL A 231 7.43 19.80 -19.42
C VAL A 231 8.57 20.13 -18.49
N GLU A 232 9.74 19.52 -18.71
CA GLU A 232 10.97 19.81 -17.97
C GLU A 232 12.12 20.01 -18.94
N VAL A 233 12.85 21.11 -18.77
CA VAL A 233 14.05 21.45 -19.55
C VAL A 233 15.25 21.59 -18.63
N SER A 234 16.46 21.41 -19.17
CA SER A 234 17.72 21.51 -18.41
C SER A 234 17.91 22.90 -17.82
N GLU A 235 17.75 23.91 -18.66
CA GLU A 235 17.92 25.34 -18.38
C GLU A 235 16.86 26.11 -19.15
N GLY A 236 16.63 27.41 -18.83
CA GLY A 236 15.69 28.25 -19.59
C GLY A 236 14.20 27.98 -19.27
N THR A 237 13.88 27.48 -18.06
CA THR A 237 12.48 27.19 -17.67
C THR A 237 11.60 28.46 -17.71
N ASP A 238 12.17 29.64 -17.34
CA ASP A 238 11.43 30.90 -17.33
C ASP A 238 11.18 31.44 -18.73
N GLU A 239 12.18 31.30 -19.64
CA GLU A 239 12.07 31.66 -21.04
C GLU A 239 11.03 30.78 -21.76
N LEU A 240 11.04 29.48 -21.49
CA LEU A 240 10.04 28.56 -22.03
C LEU A 240 8.63 28.88 -21.51
N ALA A 241 8.47 29.17 -20.22
CA ALA A 241 7.18 29.54 -19.65
C ALA A 241 6.62 30.83 -20.29
N ALA A 242 7.47 31.83 -20.50
CA ALA A 242 7.09 33.06 -21.18
C ALA A 242 6.68 32.84 -22.64
N ALA A 243 7.45 32.01 -23.39
CA ALA A 243 7.16 31.69 -24.79
C ALA A 243 5.82 30.94 -24.92
N LEU A 244 5.57 29.91 -24.06
CA LEU A 244 4.31 29.16 -24.06
C LEU A 244 3.11 30.04 -23.71
N THR A 245 3.29 30.95 -22.74
CA THR A 245 2.25 31.94 -22.39
C THR A 245 1.99 32.89 -23.54
N GLY A 246 3.04 33.32 -24.27
CA GLY A 246 2.92 34.13 -25.49
C GLY A 246 2.16 33.44 -26.62
N LEU A 247 2.18 32.11 -26.68
CA LEU A 247 1.40 31.29 -27.60
C LEU A 247 -0.06 31.07 -27.14
N GLY A 248 -0.46 31.67 -26.01
CA GLY A 248 -1.80 31.57 -25.46
C GLY A 248 -2.06 30.34 -24.59
N LEU A 249 -1.02 29.56 -24.29
CA LEU A 249 -1.13 28.41 -23.41
C LEU A 249 -1.12 28.86 -21.93
N ARG A 250 -1.97 28.23 -21.12
CA ARG A 250 -1.91 28.41 -19.65
C ARG A 250 -0.74 27.59 -19.11
N VAL A 251 0.18 28.23 -18.41
CA VAL A 251 1.36 27.59 -17.85
C VAL A 251 1.35 27.76 -16.32
N THR A 252 1.41 26.65 -15.59
CA THR A 252 1.62 26.65 -14.14
C THR A 252 2.99 26.08 -13.84
N ARG A 253 3.75 26.70 -12.94
CA ARG A 253 5.10 26.27 -12.59
C ARG A 253 5.12 25.52 -11.27
N GLU A 254 5.71 24.33 -11.26
CA GLU A 254 6.01 23.55 -10.03
C GLU A 254 7.53 23.26 -9.98
N GLY A 255 8.32 24.18 -9.40
CA GLY A 255 9.77 24.08 -9.36
C GLY A 255 10.41 24.19 -10.77
N ARG A 256 10.98 23.08 -11.29
CA ARG A 256 11.51 22.99 -12.65
C ARG A 256 10.48 22.49 -13.67
N LEU A 257 9.34 22.01 -13.21
CA LEU A 257 8.31 21.44 -14.04
C LEU A 257 7.31 22.54 -14.47
N LEU A 258 7.04 22.62 -15.76
CA LEU A 258 5.95 23.45 -16.31
C LEU A 258 4.76 22.53 -16.60
N LEU A 259 3.60 22.92 -16.12
CA LEU A 259 2.34 22.23 -16.35
C LEU A 259 1.51 23.03 -17.34
N VAL A 260 1.17 22.40 -18.45
CA VAL A 260 0.41 23.01 -19.54
C VAL A 260 -0.85 22.20 -19.81
N PRO A 261 -2.06 22.73 -19.54
CA PRO A 261 -3.30 22.07 -19.91
C PRO A 261 -3.36 21.80 -21.41
N MET A 262 -3.76 20.57 -21.77
CA MET A 262 -3.89 20.15 -23.15
C MET A 262 -5.31 20.53 -23.64
N GLU A 263 -5.44 21.70 -24.27
CA GLU A 263 -6.72 22.18 -24.80
C GLU A 263 -7.01 21.62 -26.20
N ALA A 264 -5.97 21.13 -26.91
CA ALA A 264 -6.05 20.46 -28.19
C ALA A 264 -4.81 19.60 -28.43
N ASP A 265 -4.87 18.65 -29.37
CA ASP A 265 -3.71 17.84 -29.79
C ASP A 265 -2.53 18.70 -30.28
N SER A 266 -2.82 19.93 -30.77
CA SER A 266 -1.80 20.91 -31.17
C SER A 266 -0.94 21.44 -30.02
N SER A 267 -1.36 21.31 -28.77
CA SER A 267 -0.59 21.80 -27.61
C SER A 267 0.77 21.10 -27.49
N TYR A 268 0.83 19.82 -27.84
CA TYR A 268 2.08 19.04 -27.85
C TYR A 268 3.09 19.58 -28.87
N ASP A 269 2.63 19.84 -30.10
CA ASP A 269 3.45 20.38 -31.17
C ASP A 269 3.92 21.82 -30.89
N GLN A 270 3.08 22.62 -30.23
CA GLN A 270 3.44 23.99 -29.83
C GLN A 270 4.55 24.00 -28.78
N ILE A 271 4.50 23.09 -27.80
CA ILE A 271 5.54 22.95 -26.78
C ILE A 271 6.85 22.52 -27.44
N LEU A 272 6.83 21.50 -28.30
CA LEU A 272 8.03 21.02 -28.98
C LEU A 272 8.67 22.10 -29.86
N ARG A 273 7.88 22.91 -30.57
CA ARG A 273 8.36 24.05 -31.36
C ARG A 273 8.99 25.12 -30.47
N ALA A 274 8.34 25.50 -29.38
CA ALA A 274 8.88 26.49 -28.45
C ALA A 274 10.21 26.04 -27.82
N VAL A 275 10.36 24.76 -27.48
CA VAL A 275 11.62 24.17 -27.01
C VAL A 275 12.71 24.24 -28.06
N ALA A 276 12.37 23.90 -29.32
CA ALA A 276 13.31 23.94 -30.44
C ALA A 276 13.70 25.37 -30.81
N ASP A 277 12.77 26.32 -30.84
CA ASP A 277 13.01 27.72 -31.20
C ASP A 277 13.93 28.44 -30.17
N LEU A 278 13.87 27.98 -28.90
CA LEU A 278 14.71 28.49 -27.81
C LEU A 278 16.01 27.69 -27.64
N ASP A 279 16.26 26.68 -28.49
CA ASP A 279 17.44 25.78 -28.42
C ASP A 279 17.62 25.13 -27.03
N LEU A 280 16.51 24.75 -26.39
CA LEU A 280 16.50 24.16 -25.05
C LEU A 280 16.60 22.63 -25.09
N SER A 281 17.33 22.06 -24.13
CA SER A 281 17.40 20.62 -23.98
C SER A 281 16.17 20.11 -23.19
N LEU A 282 15.29 19.36 -23.86
CA LEU A 282 14.10 18.76 -23.29
C LEU A 282 14.45 17.50 -22.48
N HIS A 283 14.14 17.47 -21.20
CA HIS A 283 14.31 16.31 -20.33
C HIS A 283 13.06 15.46 -20.23
N ARG A 284 11.91 16.12 -20.20
CA ARG A 284 10.62 15.45 -20.00
C ARG A 284 9.52 16.17 -20.76
N LEU A 285 8.71 15.41 -21.47
CA LEU A 285 7.45 15.85 -22.06
C LEU A 285 6.50 14.65 -22.05
N ASP A 286 5.67 14.59 -21.04
CA ASP A 286 4.66 13.55 -20.90
C ASP A 286 3.35 14.12 -20.36
N GLN A 287 2.27 13.35 -20.49
CA GLN A 287 1.02 13.68 -19.82
C GLN A 287 1.19 13.46 -18.31
N ARG A 288 0.91 14.52 -17.53
CA ARG A 288 0.86 14.41 -16.07
C ARG A 288 -0.18 13.33 -15.72
N ARG A 289 0.24 12.36 -14.96
CA ARG A 289 -0.72 11.46 -14.31
C ARG A 289 -1.13 12.09 -13.00
N HIS A 290 -2.43 12.24 -12.76
CA HIS A 290 -2.91 12.64 -11.45
C HIS A 290 -2.36 11.66 -10.42
N ARG A 291 -1.70 12.16 -9.40
CA ARG A 291 -1.37 11.35 -8.23
C ARG A 291 -2.68 11.03 -7.53
N VAL A 292 -2.81 9.81 -7.03
CA VAL A 292 -4.00 9.41 -6.26
C VAL A 292 -4.25 10.39 -5.10
N ALA A 293 -3.19 11.01 -4.53
CA ALA A 293 -3.26 12.06 -3.52
C ALA A 293 -4.11 13.29 -3.94
N GLU A 294 -4.03 13.69 -5.20
CA GLU A 294 -4.75 14.88 -5.72
C GLU A 294 -6.26 14.62 -5.80
N LEU A 295 -6.66 13.36 -5.97
CA LEU A 295 -8.07 12.95 -6.00
C LEU A 295 -8.75 13.01 -4.63
N PHE A 296 -7.94 13.04 -3.54
CA PHE A 296 -8.43 13.18 -2.17
C PHE A 296 -8.53 14.65 -1.73
N THR A 297 -7.67 15.53 -2.27
CA THR A 297 -7.69 16.98 -1.95
C THR A 297 -8.73 17.75 -2.74
N ALA A 298 -9.13 17.29 -3.93
CA ALA A 298 -10.11 17.97 -4.78
C ALA A 298 -11.56 17.96 -4.22
N LYS A 299 -11.89 17.10 -3.25
CA LYS A 299 -13.22 17.08 -2.61
C LYS A 299 -13.37 18.11 -1.49
N GLU A 300 -12.29 18.54 -0.84
CA GLU A 300 -12.36 19.58 0.19
C GLU A 300 -12.70 20.98 -0.38
N THR A 301 -12.46 21.19 -1.68
CA THR A 301 -12.74 22.47 -2.34
C THR A 301 -14.11 22.53 -3.05
N ALA A 302 -14.84 21.42 -3.14
CA ALA A 302 -16.16 21.37 -3.78
C ALA A 302 -17.35 21.46 -2.81
N ASP A 303 -17.10 21.39 -1.50
CA ASP A 303 -18.10 21.47 -0.42
C ASP A 303 -18.01 22.77 0.40
N VAL A 304 -17.43 23.87 -0.15
CA VAL A 304 -17.43 25.21 0.45
C VAL A 304 -18.25 26.18 -0.38
#